data_4503d53be759615ab676aa5b8b842057
#
_entry.id   4503d53be759615ab676aa5b8b842057
#
_cell.length_a   1.000
_cell.length_b   1.000
_cell.length_c   1.000
_cell.angle_alpha   90.00
_cell.angle_beta   90.00
_cell.angle_gamma   90.00
#
_symmetry.space_group_name_H-M   'P 1'
#
loop_
_entity.id
_entity.type
_entity.pdbx_description
1 polymer ?
#
loop_
_entity_poly.entity_id
_entity_poly.type
_entity_poly.pdbx_seq_one_letter_code
_entity_poly.pdbx_strand_id
1 'polypeptide(L)'
;MDFASVCGDPSPRRNPQHFWGCLSQEERQRWLNRLQSLYHQIILLYFRDDPHLPERIAEFTHLAYLINLPVSEILGIHVQFMDELTKQLKLEGRSEELVLDYRLTLIDVIAHLCERYRRALTEIPPAGETP
;
A
#
# COMPACT_ATOMS: atom_id res chain seq x y z
N MET A 1 -6.10 7.75 -15.80
CA MET A 1 -4.74 7.24 -15.63
C MET A 1 -4.68 5.78 -16.03
N ASP A 2 -3.73 5.44 -16.88
CA ASP A 2 -3.55 4.08 -17.37
C ASP A 2 -2.52 3.36 -16.49
N PHE A 3 -2.99 2.49 -15.63
CA PHE A 3 -2.12 1.74 -14.73
C PHE A 3 -1.25 0.73 -15.46
N ALA A 4 -1.73 0.18 -16.57
CA ALA A 4 -0.95 -0.81 -17.32
C ALA A 4 0.31 -0.17 -17.90
N SER A 5 0.20 1.05 -18.42
CA SER A 5 1.34 1.80 -18.93
C SER A 5 2.37 2.11 -17.85
N VAL A 6 1.89 2.46 -16.66
CA VAL A 6 2.77 2.80 -15.54
C VAL A 6 3.43 1.56 -14.96
N CYS A 7 2.70 0.46 -14.83
CA CYS A 7 3.24 -0.79 -14.29
C CYS A 7 4.32 -1.41 -15.15
N GLY A 8 4.33 -1.12 -16.46
CA GLY A 8 5.36 -1.61 -17.36
C GLY A 8 6.67 -0.84 -17.29
N ASP A 9 6.70 0.30 -16.64
CA ASP A 9 7.89 1.15 -16.51
C ASP A 9 8.60 0.84 -15.19
N PRO A 10 9.86 0.38 -15.23
CA PRO A 10 10.61 0.09 -14.00
C PRO A 10 10.90 1.33 -13.16
N SER A 11 10.90 2.54 -13.77
CA SER A 11 11.13 3.80 -13.07
C SER A 11 10.03 4.79 -13.43
N PRO A 12 8.79 4.52 -13.00
CA PRO A 12 7.68 5.39 -13.38
C PRO A 12 7.86 6.79 -12.81
N ARG A 13 7.72 7.77 -13.68
CA ARG A 13 7.72 9.16 -13.25
C ARG A 13 6.38 9.47 -12.61
N ARG A 14 6.47 9.96 -11.37
CA ARG A 14 5.27 10.42 -10.69
C ARG A 14 4.88 11.80 -11.18
N ASN A 15 3.58 12.02 -11.34
CA ASN A 15 3.05 13.32 -11.68
C ASN A 15 2.53 14.01 -10.41
N PRO A 16 3.18 15.11 -9.96
CA PRO A 16 2.75 15.81 -8.75
C PRO A 16 1.28 16.23 -8.74
N GLN A 17 0.69 16.44 -9.91
CA GLN A 17 -0.73 16.78 -10.01
C GLN A 17 -1.64 15.62 -9.57
N HIS A 18 -1.12 14.39 -9.57
CA HIS A 18 -1.85 13.22 -9.11
C HIS A 18 -1.54 12.86 -7.66
N PHE A 19 -0.73 13.66 -6.97
CA PHE A 19 -0.43 13.42 -5.56
C PHE A 19 -1.64 13.68 -4.68
N TRP A 20 -1.70 12.96 -3.58
CA TRP A 20 -2.80 12.98 -2.63
C TRP A 20 -3.28 14.39 -2.28
N GLY A 21 -2.36 15.32 -2.02
CA GLY A 21 -2.68 16.69 -1.68
C GLY A 21 -3.39 17.48 -2.78
N CYS A 22 -3.27 17.04 -4.03
CA CYS A 22 -3.89 17.70 -5.18
C CYS A 22 -5.20 17.06 -5.61
N LEU A 23 -5.58 15.94 -5.00
CA LEU A 23 -6.79 15.22 -5.36
C LEU A 23 -8.02 15.82 -4.68
N SER A 24 -9.15 15.79 -5.38
CA SER A 24 -10.44 16.13 -4.79
C SER A 24 -10.84 15.06 -3.77
N GLN A 25 -11.81 15.37 -2.92
CA GLN A 25 -12.30 14.40 -1.94
C GLN A 25 -12.90 13.16 -2.61
N GLU A 26 -13.58 13.34 -3.73
CA GLU A 26 -14.13 12.20 -4.49
C GLU A 26 -13.04 11.33 -5.07
N GLU A 27 -11.98 11.93 -5.60
CA GLU A 27 -10.84 11.19 -6.13
C GLU A 27 -10.11 10.43 -5.02
N ARG A 28 -9.90 11.09 -3.86
CA ARG A 28 -9.30 10.43 -2.69
C ARG A 28 -10.11 9.22 -2.26
N GLN A 29 -11.44 9.35 -2.22
CA GLN A 29 -12.30 8.25 -1.80
C GLN A 29 -12.22 7.08 -2.77
N ARG A 30 -12.15 7.33 -4.07
CA ARG A 30 -11.98 6.26 -5.06
C ARG A 30 -10.65 5.54 -4.88
N TRP A 31 -9.57 6.28 -4.63
CA TRP A 31 -8.27 5.68 -4.35
C TRP A 31 -8.28 4.86 -3.07
N LEU A 32 -8.89 5.39 -2.01
CA LEU A 32 -9.00 4.66 -0.74
C LEU A 32 -9.79 3.36 -0.91
N ASN A 33 -10.88 3.39 -1.64
CA ASN A 33 -11.67 2.19 -1.90
C ASN A 33 -10.82 1.12 -2.59
N ARG A 34 -10.04 1.51 -3.58
CA ARG A 34 -9.14 0.60 -4.29
C ARG A 34 -8.05 0.05 -3.37
N LEU A 35 -7.42 0.92 -2.60
CA LEU A 35 -6.35 0.54 -1.68
C LEU A 35 -6.87 -0.35 -0.56
N GLN A 36 -8.04 -0.06 -0.02
CA GLN A 36 -8.69 -0.89 1.00
C GLN A 36 -8.96 -2.29 0.46
N SER A 37 -9.45 -2.40 -0.77
CA SER A 37 -9.70 -3.69 -1.40
C SER A 37 -8.40 -4.49 -1.56
N LEU A 38 -7.33 -3.85 -2.00
CA LEU A 38 -6.03 -4.51 -2.13
C LEU A 38 -5.46 -4.91 -0.78
N TYR A 39 -5.59 -4.05 0.22
CA TYR A 39 -5.12 -4.36 1.57
C TYR A 39 -5.86 -5.55 2.17
N HIS A 40 -7.17 -5.62 1.94
CA HIS A 40 -7.98 -6.76 2.35
C HIS A 40 -7.45 -8.05 1.73
N GLN A 41 -7.12 -8.04 0.44
CA GLN A 41 -6.53 -9.21 -0.21
C GLN A 41 -5.18 -9.60 0.42
N ILE A 42 -4.34 -8.60 0.72
CA ILE A 42 -3.06 -8.84 1.40
C ILE A 42 -3.29 -9.51 2.76
N ILE A 43 -4.21 -9.00 3.56
CA ILE A 43 -4.54 -9.58 4.87
C ILE A 43 -4.98 -11.04 4.72
N LEU A 44 -5.83 -11.34 3.76
CA LEU A 44 -6.34 -12.70 3.55
C LEU A 44 -5.22 -13.67 3.13
N LEU A 45 -4.21 -13.20 2.42
CA LEU A 45 -3.14 -14.05 1.89
C LEU A 45 -1.91 -14.14 2.79
N TYR A 46 -1.76 -13.22 3.73
CA TYR A 46 -0.48 -12.99 4.42
C TYR A 46 0.06 -14.22 5.14
N PHE A 47 -0.79 -14.93 5.89
CA PHE A 47 -0.36 -16.10 6.65
C PHE A 47 -0.63 -17.43 5.96
N ARG A 48 -1.04 -17.39 4.68
CA ARG A 48 -1.32 -18.60 3.91
C ARG A 48 -0.18 -19.05 3.03
N ASP A 49 0.94 -18.31 3.06
CA ASP A 49 2.09 -18.58 2.18
C ASP A 49 1.67 -18.66 0.71
N ASP A 50 0.74 -17.79 0.33
CA ASP A 50 0.15 -17.77 -1.00
C ASP A 50 1.12 -17.15 -2.00
N PRO A 51 1.34 -17.76 -3.18
CA PRO A 51 2.27 -17.22 -4.18
C PRO A 51 1.84 -15.88 -4.78
N HIS A 52 0.59 -15.47 -4.62
CA HIS A 52 0.09 -14.18 -5.12
C HIS A 52 0.33 -13.02 -4.16
N LEU A 53 0.76 -13.30 -2.94
CA LEU A 53 0.98 -12.25 -1.93
C LEU A 53 1.98 -11.19 -2.39
N PRO A 54 3.17 -11.55 -2.92
CA PRO A 54 4.13 -10.53 -3.38
C PRO A 54 3.56 -9.60 -4.44
N GLU A 55 2.75 -10.12 -5.35
CA GLU A 55 2.10 -9.32 -6.38
C GLU A 55 1.12 -8.31 -5.79
N ARG A 56 0.36 -8.72 -4.79
CA ARG A 56 -0.62 -7.83 -4.14
C ARG A 56 0.07 -6.73 -3.35
N ILE A 57 1.14 -7.06 -2.64
CA ILE A 57 1.94 -6.06 -1.93
C ILE A 57 2.57 -5.08 -2.93
N ALA A 58 3.12 -5.59 -4.03
CA ALA A 58 3.72 -4.75 -5.07
C ALA A 58 2.68 -3.81 -5.67
N GLU A 59 1.49 -4.30 -5.97
CA GLU A 59 0.42 -3.48 -6.52
C GLU A 59 -0.02 -2.38 -5.56
N PHE A 60 -0.24 -2.73 -4.30
CA PHE A 60 -0.62 -1.76 -3.27
C PHE A 60 0.44 -0.66 -3.11
N THR A 61 1.68 -1.05 -2.96
CA THR A 61 2.78 -0.09 -2.75
C THR A 61 3.06 0.74 -4.00
N HIS A 62 2.87 0.17 -5.17
CA HIS A 62 2.99 0.91 -6.43
C HIS A 62 1.96 2.04 -6.50
N LEU A 63 0.71 1.74 -6.21
CA LEU A 63 -0.36 2.75 -6.24
C LEU A 63 -0.16 3.81 -5.15
N ALA A 64 0.21 3.40 -3.93
CA ALA A 64 0.50 4.32 -2.85
C ALA A 64 1.66 5.26 -3.22
N TYR A 65 2.68 4.73 -3.86
CA TYR A 65 3.82 5.50 -4.35
C TYR A 65 3.40 6.53 -5.41
N LEU A 66 2.60 6.10 -6.40
CA LEU A 66 2.16 6.96 -7.50
C LEU A 66 1.43 8.21 -7.02
N ILE A 67 0.55 8.05 -6.04
CA ILE A 67 -0.26 9.17 -5.55
C ILE A 67 0.35 9.86 -4.35
N ASN A 68 1.56 9.46 -3.97
CA ASN A 68 2.23 9.98 -2.78
C ASN A 68 1.32 9.93 -1.56
N LEU A 69 0.75 8.74 -1.33
CA LEU A 69 -0.21 8.53 -0.24
C LEU A 69 0.48 8.76 1.11
N PRO A 70 -0.10 9.58 2.00
CA PRO A 70 0.46 9.72 3.34
C PRO A 70 0.45 8.38 4.08
N VAL A 71 1.53 8.10 4.81
CA VAL A 71 1.63 6.85 5.58
C VAL A 71 0.51 6.74 6.60
N SER A 72 0.04 7.87 7.13
CA SER A 72 -1.11 7.91 8.04
C SER A 72 -2.38 7.31 7.44
N GLU A 73 -2.56 7.41 6.13
CA GLU A 73 -3.71 6.79 5.45
C GLU A 73 -3.56 5.26 5.42
N ILE A 74 -2.33 4.77 5.25
CA ILE A 74 -2.06 3.33 5.29
C ILE A 74 -2.33 2.80 6.70
N LEU A 75 -1.86 3.51 7.71
CA LEU A 75 -2.15 3.16 9.11
C LEU A 75 -3.65 3.14 9.38
N GLY A 76 -4.37 4.12 8.85
CA GLY A 76 -5.82 4.20 8.98
C GLY A 76 -6.54 2.99 8.39
N ILE A 77 -6.10 2.56 7.20
CA ILE A 77 -6.65 1.37 6.55
C ILE A 77 -6.43 0.14 7.44
N HIS A 78 -5.20 -0.03 7.94
CA HIS A 78 -4.86 -1.16 8.81
C HIS A 78 -5.70 -1.15 10.09
N VAL A 79 -5.77 -0.01 10.78
CA VAL A 79 -6.51 0.12 12.04
C VAL A 79 -7.98 -0.19 11.84
N GLN A 80 -8.57 0.29 10.74
CA GLN A 80 -9.97 0.02 10.44
C GLN A 80 -10.23 -1.48 10.25
N PHE A 81 -9.36 -2.17 9.49
CA PHE A 81 -9.49 -3.61 9.32
C PHE A 81 -9.31 -4.37 10.63
N MET A 82 -8.35 -3.96 11.45
CA MET A 82 -8.10 -4.62 12.74
C MET A 82 -9.27 -4.42 13.70
N ASP A 83 -9.89 -3.25 13.67
CA ASP A 83 -11.07 -2.96 14.49
C ASP A 83 -12.25 -3.86 14.09
N GLU A 84 -12.49 -3.99 12.80
CA GLU A 84 -13.54 -4.86 12.28
C GLU A 84 -13.26 -6.34 12.60
N LEU A 85 -12.01 -6.76 12.42
CA LEU A 85 -11.60 -8.13 12.69
C LEU A 85 -11.73 -8.45 14.18
N THR A 86 -11.34 -7.53 15.06
CA THR A 86 -11.47 -7.68 16.50
C THR A 86 -12.94 -7.87 16.90
N LYS A 87 -13.83 -7.08 16.33
CA LYS A 87 -15.27 -7.21 16.57
C LYS A 87 -15.78 -8.58 16.14
N GLN A 88 -15.36 -9.03 14.97
CA GLN A 88 -15.75 -10.33 14.43
C GLN A 88 -15.25 -11.47 15.31
N LEU A 89 -14.01 -11.42 15.75
CA LEU A 89 -13.43 -12.44 16.62
C LEU A 89 -14.14 -12.50 17.95
N LYS A 90 -14.51 -11.37 18.53
CA LYS A 90 -15.28 -11.32 19.79
C LYS A 90 -16.64 -11.96 19.63
N LEU A 91 -17.34 -11.68 18.53
CA LEU A 91 -18.64 -12.27 18.24
C LEU A 91 -18.55 -13.79 18.09
N GLU A 92 -17.44 -14.30 17.58
CA GLU A 92 -17.20 -15.73 17.42
C GLU A 92 -16.62 -16.40 18.66
N GLY A 93 -16.33 -15.63 19.73
CA GLY A 93 -15.68 -16.15 20.93
C GLY A 93 -14.23 -16.57 20.72
N ARG A 94 -13.57 -16.02 19.69
CA ARG A 94 -12.17 -16.34 19.36
C ARG A 94 -11.19 -15.37 20.00
N SER A 95 -9.94 -15.82 20.10
CA SER A 95 -8.86 -15.01 20.65
C SER A 95 -8.51 -13.81 19.75
N GLU A 96 -8.20 -12.68 20.38
CA GLU A 96 -7.75 -11.47 19.68
C GLU A 96 -6.25 -11.49 19.36
N GLU A 97 -5.53 -12.52 19.76
CA GLU A 97 -4.07 -12.63 19.52
C GLU A 97 -3.71 -12.54 18.03
N LEU A 98 -4.57 -13.08 17.17
CA LEU A 98 -4.38 -13.03 15.72
C LEU A 98 -4.26 -11.59 15.19
N VAL A 99 -5.00 -10.66 15.81
CA VAL A 99 -4.97 -9.24 15.41
C VAL A 99 -3.58 -8.65 15.60
N LEU A 100 -2.88 -9.05 16.67
CA LEU A 100 -1.52 -8.58 16.93
C LEU A 100 -0.54 -9.07 15.86
N ASP A 101 -0.74 -10.28 15.35
CA ASP A 101 0.13 -10.86 14.33
C ASP A 101 0.04 -10.08 13.00
N TYR A 102 -1.11 -9.47 12.69
CA TYR A 102 -1.27 -8.68 11.48
C TYR A 102 -0.47 -7.37 11.49
N ARG A 103 0.12 -6.99 12.61
CA ARG A 103 1.08 -5.87 12.62
C ARG A 103 2.28 -6.16 11.73
N LEU A 104 2.64 -7.44 11.58
CA LEU A 104 3.70 -7.86 10.66
C LEU A 104 3.34 -7.52 9.21
N THR A 105 2.07 -7.67 8.84
CA THR A 105 1.59 -7.29 7.51
C THR A 105 1.82 -5.80 7.25
N LEU A 106 1.45 -4.98 8.20
CA LEU A 106 1.62 -3.52 8.09
C LEU A 106 3.10 -3.15 7.94
N ILE A 107 3.95 -3.74 8.78
CA ILE A 107 5.39 -3.50 8.73
C ILE A 107 5.94 -3.90 7.37
N ASP A 108 5.55 -5.04 6.86
CA ASP A 108 6.01 -5.58 5.58
C ASP A 108 5.59 -4.65 4.42
N VAL A 109 4.33 -4.21 4.41
CA VAL A 109 3.82 -3.29 3.39
C VAL A 109 4.58 -1.96 3.42
N ILE A 110 4.77 -1.40 4.61
CA ILE A 110 5.50 -0.13 4.77
C ILE A 110 6.96 -0.29 4.33
N ALA A 111 7.59 -1.41 4.69
CA ALA A 111 8.97 -1.69 4.28
C ALA A 111 9.10 -1.73 2.75
N HIS A 112 8.15 -2.37 2.07
CA HIS A 112 8.13 -2.42 0.61
C HIS A 112 7.94 -1.03 0.00
N LEU A 113 7.09 -0.21 0.61
CA LEU A 113 6.88 1.16 0.15
C LEU A 113 8.15 2.00 0.34
N CYS A 114 8.77 1.90 1.50
CA CYS A 114 10.04 2.60 1.78
C CYS A 114 11.12 2.20 0.77
N GLU A 115 11.22 0.91 0.46
CA GLU A 115 12.20 0.42 -0.51
C GLU A 115 11.92 0.99 -1.90
N ARG A 116 10.66 1.14 -2.27
CA ARG A 116 10.28 1.75 -3.54
C ARG A 116 10.73 3.21 -3.61
N TYR A 117 10.55 3.98 -2.55
CA TYR A 117 11.04 5.36 -2.47
C TYR A 117 12.57 5.41 -2.52
N ARG A 118 13.23 4.50 -1.81
CA ARG A 118 14.69 4.44 -1.82
C ARG A 118 15.23 4.19 -3.24
N ARG A 119 14.64 3.25 -3.95
CA ARG A 119 15.05 2.95 -5.34
C ARG A 119 14.85 4.14 -6.25
N ALA A 120 13.74 4.84 -6.11
CA ALA A 120 13.47 6.04 -6.90
C ALA A 120 14.54 7.10 -6.69
N LEU A 121 14.99 7.29 -5.45
CA LEU A 121 16.04 8.24 -5.13
C LEU A 121 17.40 7.84 -5.72
N THR A 122 17.72 6.54 -5.72
CA THR A 122 18.99 6.05 -6.23
C THR A 122 19.04 6.00 -7.77
N GLU A 123 17.90 5.93 -8.42
CA GLU A 123 17.80 5.94 -9.88
C GLU A 123 17.86 7.35 -10.48
N ILE A 124 17.67 8.38 -9.66
CA ILE A 124 17.80 9.77 -10.10
C ILE A 124 19.29 10.10 -10.13
N PRO A 125 19.88 10.41 -11.30
CA PRO A 125 21.28 10.78 -11.33
C PRO A 125 21.51 12.09 -10.57
N PRO A 126 22.61 12.18 -9.77
CA PRO A 126 22.95 13.44 -9.09
C PRO A 126 23.15 14.56 -10.10
N ALA A 127 22.85 15.79 -9.67
CA ALA A 127 23.05 16.95 -10.52
C ALA A 127 24.55 17.06 -10.93
N GLY A 128 24.79 17.16 -12.24
CA GLY A 128 26.15 17.27 -12.76
C GLY A 128 26.81 15.94 -13.13
N GLU A 129 26.22 14.82 -12.84
CA GLU A 129 26.67 13.53 -13.35
C GLU A 129 26.00 13.24 -14.67
N THR A 130 26.80 12.99 -15.67
CA THR A 130 26.30 12.45 -16.94
C THR A 130 26.71 10.99 -16.99
N PRO A 131 25.76 10.12 -17.32
CA PRO A 131 26.09 8.72 -17.49
C PRO A 131 27.07 8.52 -18.62
#